data_e67adc0209738acdb9378568006df8b6
#
_entry.id   e67adc0209738acdb9378568006df8b6
#
_cell.length_a   1.000
_cell.length_b   1.000
_cell.length_c   1.000
_cell.angle_alpha   90.00
_cell.angle_beta   90.00
_cell.angle_gamma   90.00
#
_symmetry.space_group_name_H-M   'P 1'
#
loop_
_entity.id
_entity.type
_entity.pdbx_description
1 polymer ?
#
loop_
_entity_poly.entity_id
_entity_poly.type
_entity_poly.pdbx_seq_one_letter_code
_entity_poly.pdbx_strand_id
1 'polypeptide(L)'
;MRTYYLKIREKFIPDIEAGNKTHEYRLASPDRASIKVGDTLVLISNQDKNIFIKTTIKSIMHFSGWREALEENWQKDFKSLYSTMDEALKECYRFYPKREVDAYGINVYEIEPLQENLSDACVLIDTNIIIKRESVNNVSFEVAKLFNWFAKKKNRIFVHKLSKEEIA
;
A
#
# COMPACT_ATOMS: atom_id res chain seq x y z
N MET A 1 15.47 0.01 -12.34
CA MET A 1 14.27 0.10 -11.51
C MET A 1 13.05 0.09 -12.43
N ARG A 2 12.18 -0.89 -12.27
CA ARG A 2 10.93 -1.04 -13.05
C ARG A 2 9.75 -0.92 -12.10
N THR A 3 8.56 -0.65 -12.65
CA THR A 3 7.32 -0.56 -11.88
C THR A 3 6.37 -1.69 -12.29
N TYR A 4 5.86 -2.40 -11.30
CA TYR A 4 4.89 -3.48 -11.46
C TYR A 4 3.61 -3.15 -10.72
N TYR A 5 2.47 -3.58 -11.24
CA TYR A 5 1.14 -3.30 -10.70
C TYR A 5 0.49 -4.61 -10.25
N LEU A 6 0.15 -4.70 -8.98
CA LEU A 6 -0.49 -5.86 -8.38
C LEU A 6 -1.77 -5.45 -7.65
N LYS A 7 -2.82 -6.26 -7.75
CA LYS A 7 -4.04 -6.03 -6.98
C LYS A 7 -3.87 -6.52 -5.56
N ILE A 8 -4.40 -5.78 -4.60
CA ILE A 8 -4.41 -6.14 -3.19
C ILE A 8 -5.80 -5.90 -2.59
N ARG A 9 -6.17 -6.61 -1.52
CA ARG A 9 -7.35 -6.26 -0.73
C ARG A 9 -7.14 -4.91 -0.08
N GLU A 10 -8.07 -3.98 -0.25
CA GLU A 10 -7.99 -2.60 0.24
C GLU A 10 -7.64 -2.49 1.72
N LYS A 11 -8.21 -3.38 2.56
CA LYS A 11 -7.97 -3.40 4.00
C LYS A 11 -6.48 -3.49 4.41
N PHE A 12 -5.60 -3.97 3.51
CA PHE A 12 -4.17 -4.09 3.80
C PHE A 12 -3.37 -2.83 3.46
N ILE A 13 -3.92 -1.90 2.70
CA ILE A 13 -3.20 -0.68 2.29
C ILE A 13 -2.82 0.20 3.50
N PRO A 14 -3.72 0.46 4.48
CA PRO A 14 -3.34 1.19 5.69
C PRO A 14 -2.24 0.51 6.51
N ASP A 15 -2.25 -0.83 6.59
CA ASP A 15 -1.23 -1.58 7.33
C ASP A 15 0.13 -1.50 6.65
N ILE A 16 0.18 -1.51 5.31
CA ILE A 16 1.41 -1.30 4.56
C ILE A 16 1.90 0.13 4.76
N GLU A 17 1.03 1.13 4.67
CA GLU A 17 1.37 2.54 4.88
C GLU A 17 1.94 2.80 6.27
N ALA A 18 1.40 2.13 7.27
CA ALA A 18 1.88 2.21 8.66
C ALA A 18 3.15 1.37 8.92
N GLY A 19 3.59 0.53 7.97
CA GLY A 19 4.71 -0.40 8.15
C GLY A 19 4.38 -1.66 8.96
N ASN A 20 3.11 -1.90 9.28
CA ASN A 20 2.67 -3.09 10.00
C ASN A 20 2.68 -4.34 9.12
N LYS A 21 2.35 -4.19 7.83
CA LYS A 21 2.45 -5.25 6.82
C LYS A 21 3.65 -4.94 5.92
N THR A 22 4.70 -5.75 6.05
CA THR A 22 5.96 -5.57 5.31
C THR A 22 6.23 -6.67 4.28
N HIS A 23 5.37 -7.67 4.16
CA HIS A 23 5.50 -8.74 3.18
C HIS A 23 4.28 -8.83 2.26
N GLU A 24 4.56 -9.09 0.98
CA GLU A 24 3.54 -9.38 -0.02
C GLU A 24 3.82 -10.74 -0.67
N TYR A 25 2.80 -11.61 -0.68
CA TYR A 25 2.89 -13.01 -1.09
C TYR A 25 2.28 -13.20 -2.47
N ARG A 26 3.04 -13.77 -3.40
CA ARG A 26 2.59 -13.99 -4.77
C ARG A 26 3.06 -15.34 -5.32
N LEU A 27 2.23 -15.94 -6.17
CA LEU A 27 2.65 -17.08 -6.98
C LEU A 27 3.89 -16.69 -7.80
N ALA A 28 4.93 -17.52 -7.82
CA ALA A 28 6.16 -17.27 -8.56
C ALA A 28 6.01 -17.62 -10.06
N SER A 29 4.90 -17.21 -10.66
CA SER A 29 4.58 -17.47 -12.05
C SER A 29 5.51 -16.73 -13.03
N PRO A 30 5.65 -17.21 -14.28
CA PRO A 30 6.59 -16.65 -15.25
C PRO A 30 6.41 -15.15 -15.53
N ASP A 31 5.19 -14.63 -15.46
CA ASP A 31 4.88 -13.21 -15.63
C ASP A 31 5.52 -12.31 -14.54
N ARG A 32 5.94 -12.90 -13.42
CA ARG A 32 6.61 -12.21 -12.30
C ARG A 32 8.11 -12.48 -12.20
N ALA A 33 8.65 -13.33 -13.08
CA ALA A 33 10.07 -13.71 -13.06
C ALA A 33 11.04 -12.53 -13.28
N SER A 34 10.55 -11.43 -13.87
CA SER A 34 11.36 -10.22 -14.11
C SER A 34 11.42 -9.26 -12.93
N ILE A 35 10.62 -9.48 -11.89
CA ILE A 35 10.59 -8.63 -10.68
C ILE A 35 11.88 -8.83 -9.88
N LYS A 36 12.53 -7.73 -9.48
CA LYS A 36 13.83 -7.73 -8.78
C LYS A 36 13.81 -6.83 -7.55
N VAL A 37 14.75 -7.07 -6.66
CA VAL A 37 15.06 -6.16 -5.55
C VAL A 37 15.36 -4.76 -6.09
N GLY A 38 14.83 -3.74 -5.45
CA GLY A 38 14.90 -2.35 -5.86
C GLY A 38 13.83 -1.90 -6.85
N ASP A 39 13.02 -2.82 -7.40
CA ASP A 39 11.88 -2.44 -8.22
C ASP A 39 10.72 -1.90 -7.38
N THR A 40 9.82 -1.19 -8.03
CA THR A 40 8.62 -0.62 -7.40
C THR A 40 7.43 -1.55 -7.60
N LEU A 41 6.74 -1.91 -6.52
CA LEU A 41 5.40 -2.49 -6.58
C LEU A 41 4.36 -1.43 -6.28
N VAL A 42 3.43 -1.22 -7.20
CA VAL A 42 2.22 -0.43 -7.00
C VAL A 42 1.10 -1.40 -6.64
N LEU A 43 0.71 -1.40 -5.37
CA LEU A 43 -0.34 -2.27 -4.85
C LEU A 43 -1.67 -1.51 -4.92
N ILE A 44 -2.54 -1.93 -5.82
CA ILE A 44 -3.80 -1.26 -6.14
C ILE A 44 -4.96 -2.01 -5.48
N SER A 45 -5.87 -1.29 -4.84
CA SER A 45 -7.09 -1.86 -4.29
C SER A 45 -7.86 -2.66 -5.36
N ASN A 46 -8.35 -3.84 -4.96
CA ASN A 46 -9.22 -4.66 -5.82
C ASN A 46 -10.64 -4.11 -5.90
N GLN A 47 -11.01 -3.09 -5.11
CA GLN A 47 -12.31 -2.45 -5.06
C GLN A 47 -12.30 -1.09 -5.78
N ASP A 48 -11.32 -0.23 -5.48
CA ASP A 48 -11.18 1.09 -6.08
C ASP A 48 -9.76 1.29 -6.62
N LYS A 49 -9.64 1.50 -7.93
CA LYS A 49 -8.34 1.71 -8.61
C LYS A 49 -7.65 3.02 -8.21
N ASN A 50 -8.37 3.97 -7.62
CA ASN A 50 -7.80 5.23 -7.14
C ASN A 50 -7.11 5.05 -5.78
N ILE A 51 -7.36 3.94 -5.09
CA ILE A 51 -6.73 3.60 -3.82
C ILE A 51 -5.56 2.66 -4.10
N PHE A 52 -4.35 3.14 -3.88
CA PHE A 52 -3.13 2.37 -4.09
C PHE A 52 -2.01 2.84 -3.17
N ILE A 53 -0.99 2.00 -3.03
CA ILE A 53 0.26 2.35 -2.36
C ILE A 53 1.44 1.94 -3.22
N LYS A 54 2.46 2.81 -3.30
CA LYS A 54 3.73 2.51 -3.94
C LYS A 54 4.71 1.98 -2.90
N THR A 55 5.38 0.90 -3.22
CA THR A 55 6.38 0.28 -2.34
C THR A 55 7.64 -0.05 -3.11
N THR A 56 8.78 -0.12 -2.41
CA THR A 56 10.03 -0.64 -2.95
C THR A 56 10.25 -2.06 -2.44
N ILE A 57 10.71 -2.96 -3.30
CA ILE A 57 11.09 -4.32 -2.92
C ILE A 57 12.47 -4.28 -2.26
N LYS A 58 12.57 -4.72 -1.01
CA LYS A 58 13.81 -4.80 -0.23
C LYS A 58 14.49 -6.16 -0.36
N SER A 59 13.70 -7.22 -0.36
CA SER A 59 14.17 -8.58 -0.56
C SER A 59 13.11 -9.43 -1.25
N ILE A 60 13.53 -10.56 -1.81
CA ILE A 60 12.65 -11.56 -2.42
C ILE A 60 13.08 -12.92 -1.90
N MET A 61 12.16 -13.62 -1.24
CA MET A 61 12.34 -15.00 -0.79
C MET A 61 11.44 -15.90 -1.64
N HIS A 62 11.97 -17.04 -2.06
CA HIS A 62 11.22 -18.05 -2.81
C HIS A 62 11.03 -19.30 -1.96
N PHE A 63 9.79 -19.78 -1.93
CA PHE A 63 9.40 -21.00 -1.22
C PHE A 63 8.76 -21.99 -2.18
N SER A 64 8.99 -23.28 -1.96
CA SER A 64 8.38 -24.32 -2.80
C SER A 64 6.86 -24.41 -2.63
N GLY A 65 6.35 -23.90 -1.51
CA GLY A 65 4.92 -23.93 -1.21
C GLY A 65 4.51 -23.03 -0.05
N TRP A 66 3.20 -22.97 0.16
CA TRP A 66 2.62 -22.15 1.21
C TRP A 66 3.05 -22.57 2.62
N ARG A 67 3.24 -23.87 2.88
CA ARG A 67 3.61 -24.32 4.22
C ARG A 67 4.93 -23.72 4.66
N GLU A 68 5.96 -23.80 3.83
CA GLU A 68 7.27 -23.22 4.13
C GLU A 68 7.20 -21.69 4.29
N ALA A 69 6.50 -21.01 3.38
CA ALA A 69 6.33 -19.56 3.44
C ALA A 69 5.61 -19.12 4.72
N LEU A 70 4.61 -19.88 5.17
CA LEU A 70 3.87 -19.61 6.40
C LEU A 70 4.72 -19.91 7.64
N GLU A 71 5.45 -21.02 7.69
CA GLU A 71 6.31 -21.40 8.82
C GLU A 71 7.36 -20.33 9.09
N GLU A 72 8.04 -19.85 8.04
CA GLU A 72 9.05 -18.79 8.14
C GLU A 72 8.47 -17.47 8.66
N ASN A 73 7.28 -17.09 8.20
CA ASN A 73 6.71 -15.77 8.48
C ASN A 73 5.53 -15.82 9.47
N TRP A 74 5.31 -16.95 10.14
CA TRP A 74 4.12 -17.17 10.97
C TRP A 74 3.92 -16.09 12.02
N GLN A 75 4.94 -15.83 12.82
CA GLN A 75 4.86 -14.91 13.96
C GLN A 75 4.57 -13.47 13.52
N LYS A 76 5.11 -13.08 12.37
CA LYS A 76 5.06 -11.71 11.87
C LYS A 76 3.77 -11.41 11.11
N ASP A 77 3.35 -12.32 10.22
CA ASP A 77 2.34 -11.98 9.23
C ASP A 77 1.01 -12.72 9.42
N PHE A 78 1.00 -13.87 10.10
CA PHE A 78 -0.16 -14.76 10.08
C PHE A 78 -0.77 -15.02 11.46
N LYS A 79 0.04 -15.02 12.51
CA LYS A 79 -0.42 -15.37 13.87
C LYS A 79 -1.54 -14.48 14.40
N SER A 80 -1.54 -13.19 14.02
CA SER A 80 -2.61 -12.27 14.40
C SER A 80 -3.90 -12.43 13.59
N LEU A 81 -3.80 -13.10 12.43
CA LEU A 81 -4.90 -13.25 11.48
C LEU A 81 -5.58 -14.61 11.55
N TYR A 82 -4.86 -15.65 11.98
CA TYR A 82 -5.33 -17.05 12.00
C TYR A 82 -5.01 -17.74 13.29
N SER A 83 -5.92 -18.59 13.74
CA SER A 83 -5.74 -19.37 14.98
C SER A 83 -4.81 -20.57 14.78
N THR A 84 -4.78 -21.13 13.57
CA THR A 84 -3.96 -22.30 13.23
C THR A 84 -3.31 -22.18 11.86
N MET A 85 -2.21 -22.90 11.67
CA MET A 85 -1.52 -23.03 10.39
C MET A 85 -2.43 -23.61 9.30
N ASP A 86 -3.25 -24.59 9.64
CA ASP A 86 -4.13 -25.24 8.68
C ASP A 86 -5.26 -24.32 8.21
N GLU A 87 -5.74 -23.44 9.07
CA GLU A 87 -6.69 -22.39 8.71
C GLU A 87 -6.06 -21.42 7.70
N ALA A 88 -4.85 -20.95 7.97
CA ALA A 88 -4.11 -20.06 7.08
C ALA A 88 -3.83 -20.74 5.73
N LEU A 89 -3.37 -22.00 5.73
CA LEU A 89 -3.12 -22.78 4.51
C LEU A 89 -4.38 -22.91 3.65
N LYS A 90 -5.51 -23.22 4.27
CA LYS A 90 -6.79 -23.34 3.58
C LYS A 90 -7.19 -22.04 2.90
N GLU A 91 -7.00 -20.89 3.55
CA GLU A 91 -7.29 -19.59 2.97
C GLU A 91 -6.29 -19.25 1.84
N CYS A 92 -5.00 -19.51 2.02
CA CYS A 92 -3.98 -19.27 0.99
C CYS A 92 -4.24 -20.06 -0.29
N TYR A 93 -4.62 -21.34 -0.18
CA TYR A 93 -4.97 -22.16 -1.35
C TYR A 93 -6.28 -21.76 -2.05
N ARG A 94 -7.12 -20.93 -1.45
CA ARG A 94 -8.28 -20.33 -2.14
C ARG A 94 -7.85 -19.25 -3.14
N PHE A 95 -6.70 -18.60 -2.93
CA PHE A 95 -6.16 -17.58 -3.86
C PHE A 95 -5.32 -18.22 -4.96
N TYR A 96 -4.45 -19.15 -4.58
CA TYR A 96 -3.58 -19.88 -5.50
C TYR A 96 -3.78 -21.37 -5.28
N PRO A 97 -4.47 -22.05 -6.23
CA PRO A 97 -4.73 -23.49 -6.12
C PRO A 97 -3.44 -24.29 -5.96
N LYS A 98 -3.50 -25.38 -5.19
CA LYS A 98 -2.32 -26.21 -4.88
C LYS A 98 -1.53 -26.58 -6.12
N ARG A 99 -2.20 -26.96 -7.21
CA ARG A 99 -1.56 -27.30 -8.49
C ARG A 99 -0.63 -26.19 -9.03
N GLU A 100 -1.04 -24.93 -8.91
CA GLU A 100 -0.24 -23.79 -9.37
C GLU A 100 0.93 -23.53 -8.43
N VAL A 101 0.68 -23.65 -7.14
CA VAL A 101 1.73 -23.49 -6.11
C VAL A 101 2.79 -24.59 -6.25
N ASP A 102 2.39 -25.85 -6.46
CA ASP A 102 3.32 -26.95 -6.69
C ASP A 102 4.15 -26.76 -7.98
N ALA A 103 3.59 -26.07 -8.99
CA ALA A 103 4.28 -25.82 -10.25
C ALA A 103 5.28 -24.66 -10.19
N TYR A 104 4.97 -23.60 -9.42
CA TYR A 104 5.72 -22.35 -9.47
C TYR A 104 6.31 -21.93 -8.13
N GLY A 105 5.78 -22.39 -7.01
CA GLY A 105 6.13 -21.89 -5.68
C GLY A 105 5.53 -20.51 -5.37
N ILE A 106 5.97 -19.95 -4.26
CA ILE A 106 5.53 -18.65 -3.74
C ILE A 106 6.73 -17.73 -3.58
N ASN A 107 6.64 -16.54 -4.15
CA ASN A 107 7.55 -15.45 -3.86
C ASN A 107 6.98 -14.58 -2.74
N VAL A 108 7.79 -14.30 -1.75
CA VAL A 108 7.54 -13.35 -0.68
C VAL A 108 8.41 -12.13 -0.93
N TYR A 109 7.77 -11.01 -1.22
CA TYR A 109 8.42 -9.73 -1.42
C TYR A 109 8.40 -8.97 -0.09
N GLU A 110 9.57 -8.72 0.49
CA GLU A 110 9.67 -7.74 1.56
C GLU A 110 9.56 -6.35 0.95
N ILE A 111 8.59 -5.57 1.42
CA ILE A 111 8.22 -4.28 0.85
C ILE A 111 8.33 -3.17 1.89
N GLU A 112 8.73 -2.01 1.44
CA GLU A 112 8.72 -0.78 2.21
C GLU A 112 7.93 0.28 1.45
N PRO A 113 7.01 1.02 2.11
CA PRO A 113 6.31 2.13 1.49
C PRO A 113 7.31 3.11 0.87
N LEU A 114 7.13 3.44 -0.40
CA LEU A 114 7.88 4.50 -1.03
C LEU A 114 7.42 5.81 -0.37
N GLN A 115 8.24 6.33 0.50
CA GLN A 115 8.05 7.69 0.97
C GLN A 115 8.33 8.59 -0.23
N GLU A 116 7.29 9.08 -0.87
CA GLU A 116 7.46 10.24 -1.73
C GLU A 116 7.99 11.34 -0.81
N ASN A 117 9.26 11.68 -0.97
CA ASN A 117 9.87 12.80 -0.27
C ASN A 117 9.24 14.10 -0.83
N LEU A 118 8.00 14.32 -0.42
CA LEU A 118 7.30 15.59 -0.62
C LEU A 118 7.70 16.61 0.48
N SER A 119 8.82 16.36 1.18
CA SER A 119 9.33 17.28 2.21
C SER A 119 9.57 18.68 1.66
N ASP A 120 9.76 18.81 0.35
CA ASP A 120 9.94 20.08 -0.34
C ASP A 120 8.79 20.42 -1.31
N ALA A 121 7.70 19.63 -1.30
CA ALA A 121 6.56 19.96 -2.14
C ALA A 121 5.86 21.21 -1.62
N CYS A 122 5.97 22.27 -2.41
CA CYS A 122 5.15 23.46 -2.26
C CYS A 122 3.81 23.20 -2.94
N VAL A 123 2.74 23.16 -2.18
CA VAL A 123 1.40 22.97 -2.74
C VAL A 123 0.65 24.28 -2.68
N LEU A 124 0.25 24.77 -3.85
CA LEU A 124 -0.66 25.90 -3.97
C LEU A 124 -2.09 25.37 -3.83
N ILE A 125 -2.80 25.84 -2.83
CA ILE A 125 -4.21 25.47 -2.60
C ILE A 125 -5.10 26.57 -3.16
N ASP A 126 -6.06 26.15 -3.99
CA ASP A 126 -7.11 27.04 -4.50
C ASP A 126 -8.02 27.53 -3.34
N THR A 127 -8.47 28.78 -3.45
CA THR A 127 -9.41 29.44 -2.55
C THR A 127 -10.63 28.60 -2.26
N ASN A 128 -11.19 27.92 -3.26
CA ASN A 128 -12.37 27.07 -3.12
C ASN A 128 -12.17 25.90 -2.14
N ILE A 129 -10.94 25.36 -2.04
CA ILE A 129 -10.60 24.30 -1.09
C ILE A 129 -10.54 24.86 0.34
N ILE A 130 -10.01 26.09 0.49
CA ILE A 130 -9.90 26.77 1.79
C ILE A 130 -11.30 27.13 2.32
N ILE A 131 -12.13 27.74 1.48
CA ILE A 131 -13.51 28.09 1.83
C ILE A 131 -14.29 26.85 2.28
N LYS A 132 -14.15 25.71 1.59
CA LYS A 132 -14.78 24.47 1.99
C LYS A 132 -14.28 23.96 3.35
N ARG A 133 -13.02 24.18 3.70
CA ARG A 133 -12.47 23.81 5.01
C ARG A 133 -13.00 24.70 6.12
N GLU A 134 -13.04 26.02 5.91
CA GLU A 134 -13.45 27.00 6.91
C GLU A 134 -14.98 27.12 7.05
N SER A 135 -15.75 26.62 6.08
CA SER A 135 -17.20 26.58 6.17
C SER A 135 -17.64 25.55 7.22
N VAL A 136 -18.49 25.98 8.14
CA VAL A 136 -18.99 25.18 9.26
C VAL A 136 -19.83 23.96 8.82
N ASN A 137 -20.24 23.93 7.56
CA ASN A 137 -21.08 22.89 6.98
C ASN A 137 -20.28 21.99 6.03
N ASN A 138 -19.94 20.77 6.49
CA ASN A 138 -19.49 19.63 5.68
C ASN A 138 -18.26 19.84 4.82
N VAL A 139 -17.10 19.87 5.46
CA VAL A 139 -15.84 19.57 4.75
C VAL A 139 -15.95 18.16 4.17
N SER A 140 -15.81 18.02 2.85
CA SER A 140 -15.85 16.67 2.27
C SER A 140 -14.71 15.82 2.86
N PHE A 141 -14.97 14.52 2.95
CA PHE A 141 -13.98 13.56 3.49
C PHE A 141 -12.62 13.68 2.79
N GLU A 142 -12.61 13.91 1.47
CA GLU A 142 -11.42 14.07 0.65
C GLU A 142 -10.62 15.31 1.04
N VAL A 143 -11.29 16.42 1.29
CA VAL A 143 -10.65 17.67 1.72
C VAL A 143 -10.07 17.52 3.12
N ALA A 144 -10.81 16.90 4.06
CA ALA A 144 -10.31 16.61 5.40
C ALA A 144 -9.08 15.68 5.36
N LYS A 145 -9.12 14.64 4.52
CA LYS A 145 -8.01 13.70 4.29
C LYS A 145 -6.76 14.43 3.75
N LEU A 146 -6.94 15.34 2.80
CA LEU A 146 -5.86 16.14 2.22
C LEU A 146 -5.17 17.00 3.29
N PHE A 147 -5.93 17.73 4.11
CA PHE A 147 -5.36 18.57 5.17
C PHE A 147 -4.68 17.74 6.27
N ASN A 148 -5.26 16.63 6.67
CA ASN A 148 -4.63 15.71 7.62
C ASN A 148 -3.32 15.14 7.09
N TRP A 149 -3.25 14.83 5.78
CA TRP A 149 -2.04 14.38 5.12
C TRP A 149 -0.95 15.48 5.15
N PHE A 150 -1.30 16.72 4.83
CA PHE A 150 -0.39 17.86 4.93
C PHE A 150 0.14 18.08 6.34
N ALA A 151 -0.76 18.04 7.35
CA ALA A 151 -0.37 18.22 8.74
C ALA A 151 0.61 17.14 9.22
N LYS A 152 0.37 15.88 8.87
CA LYS A 152 1.24 14.74 9.22
C LYS A 152 2.64 14.84 8.57
N LYS A 153 2.72 15.34 7.34
CA LYS A 153 3.97 15.42 6.57
C LYS A 153 4.75 16.72 6.78
N LYS A 154 4.26 17.65 7.60
CA LYS A 154 4.85 18.98 7.82
C LYS A 154 5.12 19.77 6.53
N ASN A 155 4.34 19.52 5.48
CA ASN A 155 4.46 20.18 4.21
C ASN A 155 4.08 21.66 4.32
N ARG A 156 4.73 22.50 3.51
CA ARG A 156 4.38 23.92 3.40
C ARG A 156 3.14 24.08 2.52
N ILE A 157 2.13 24.73 3.06
CA ILE A 157 0.91 25.10 2.32
C ILE A 157 1.03 26.56 1.95
N PHE A 158 0.89 26.89 0.68
CA PHE A 158 0.86 28.23 0.16
C PHE A 158 -0.54 28.56 -0.34
N VAL A 159 -0.99 29.76 -0.03
CA VAL A 159 -2.24 30.34 -0.52
C VAL A 159 -1.89 31.51 -1.38
N HIS A 160 -2.52 31.64 -2.54
CA HIS A 160 -2.30 32.79 -3.41
C HIS A 160 -2.70 34.08 -2.70
N LYS A 161 -1.95 35.17 -2.93
CA LYS A 161 -2.20 36.47 -2.24
C LYS A 161 -3.64 36.96 -2.45
N LEU A 162 -4.18 36.81 -3.65
CA LEU A 162 -5.57 37.21 -3.96
C LEU A 162 -6.60 36.37 -3.22
N SER A 163 -6.29 35.10 -2.93
CA SER A 163 -7.19 34.24 -2.16
C SER A 163 -7.38 34.69 -0.71
N LYS A 164 -6.44 35.46 -0.15
CA LYS A 164 -6.58 36.04 1.19
C LYS A 164 -7.58 37.18 1.23
N GLU A 165 -7.72 37.90 0.13
CA GLU A 165 -8.68 39.02 0.02
C GLU A 165 -10.10 38.53 -0.19
N GLU A 166 -10.28 37.31 -0.75
CA GLU A 166 -11.60 36.69 -0.94
C GLU A 166 -12.15 36.03 0.33
N ILE A 167 -11.27 35.75 1.33
CA ILE A 167 -11.61 35.06 2.58
C ILE A 167 -11.88 36.05 3.72
N ALA A 168 -11.43 37.31 3.59
CA ALA A 168 -11.61 38.37 4.58
C ALA A 168 -12.97 39.05 4.44
#